data_ecac1e79543672fc8429f43f219209ab
#
_entry.id   ecac1e79543672fc8429f43f219209ab
#
_cell.length_a   1.000
_cell.length_b   1.000
_cell.length_c   1.000
_cell.angle_alpha   90.00
_cell.angle_beta   90.00
_cell.angle_gamma   90.00
#
_symmetry.space_group_name_H-M   'P 1'
#
loop_
_entity.id
_entity.type
_entity.pdbx_description
1 polymer ?
#
loop_
_entity_poly.entity_id
_entity_poly.type
_entity_poly.pdbx_seq_one_letter_code
_entity_poly.pdbx_strand_id
1 'polypeptide(L)'
;MKRIFLLNILIFFCLVSFGQSPKELWTEANNNYSKANYEDALAGFKKIEELGYASPALYYNMGNTYFKLKQIGKSILYYERALKLDPSDKDALNNLQLAREFTLDRIEEVPDFILNTWIKSINYSFSSDVWAYIALVLLAGVALFLL
;
A
#
# COMPACT_ATOMS: atom_id res chain seq x y z
N MET A 1 47.18 17.69 14.22
CA MET A 1 46.26 18.46 13.35
C MET A 1 45.85 17.69 12.10
N LYS A 2 46.77 17.15 11.28
CA LYS A 2 46.40 16.38 10.04
C LYS A 2 45.47 15.17 10.29
N ARG A 3 45.66 14.41 11.40
CA ARG A 3 44.81 13.26 11.73
C ARG A 3 43.36 13.65 12.09
N ILE A 4 43.18 14.78 12.77
CA ILE A 4 41.87 15.31 13.14
C ILE A 4 41.15 15.83 11.89
N PHE A 5 41.86 16.44 10.94
CA PHE A 5 41.33 16.92 9.67
C PHE A 5 40.87 15.76 8.78
N LEU A 6 41.64 14.67 8.71
CA LEU A 6 41.26 13.45 7.99
C LEU A 6 40.03 12.76 8.62
N LEU A 7 39.96 12.76 9.95
CA LEU A 7 38.79 12.20 10.67
C LEU A 7 37.52 12.99 10.38
N ASN A 8 37.60 14.33 10.34
CA ASN A 8 36.46 15.19 10.00
C ASN A 8 36.03 15.01 8.51
N ILE A 9 36.97 14.83 7.60
CA ILE A 9 36.64 14.54 6.20
C ILE A 9 35.95 13.17 6.08
N LEU A 10 36.42 12.16 6.81
CA LEU A 10 35.79 10.84 6.82
C LEU A 10 34.37 10.87 7.39
N ILE A 11 34.16 11.61 8.48
CA ILE A 11 32.84 11.82 9.09
C ILE A 11 31.93 12.58 8.14
N PHE A 12 32.42 13.61 7.47
CA PHE A 12 31.65 14.37 6.48
C PHE A 12 31.24 13.50 5.28
N PHE A 13 32.11 12.60 4.83
CA PHE A 13 31.80 11.66 3.74
C PHE A 13 30.76 10.60 4.14
N CYS A 14 30.74 10.18 5.41
CA CYS A 14 29.70 9.27 5.95
C CYS A 14 28.32 9.92 6.06
N LEU A 15 28.23 11.24 6.15
CA LEU A 15 26.95 11.96 6.28
C LEU A 15 26.26 12.23 4.92
N VAL A 16 26.96 12.05 3.80
CA VAL A 16 26.41 12.21 2.46
C VAL A 16 25.95 10.85 1.93
N SER A 17 25.12 10.16 2.68
CA SER A 17 24.29 9.07 2.13
C SER A 17 23.18 9.73 1.31
N PHE A 18 23.40 9.91 0.01
CA PHE A 18 22.33 10.24 -0.93
C PHE A 18 21.41 9.03 -1.07
N GLY A 19 20.53 8.83 -0.09
CA GLY A 19 19.39 7.93 -0.26
C GLY A 19 18.46 8.51 -1.33
N GLN A 20 18.08 7.70 -2.31
CA GLN A 20 17.05 8.08 -3.28
C GLN A 20 15.80 8.54 -2.54
N SER A 21 15.20 9.64 -2.99
CA SER A 21 13.95 10.11 -2.39
C SER A 21 12.81 9.11 -2.70
N PRO A 22 11.80 8.98 -1.83
CA PRO A 22 10.66 8.11 -2.09
C PRO A 22 9.97 8.39 -3.43
N LYS A 23 9.98 9.63 -3.87
CA LYS A 23 9.43 10.04 -5.17
C LYS A 23 10.27 9.53 -6.35
N GLU A 24 11.57 9.55 -6.24
CA GLU A 24 12.48 9.00 -7.26
C GLU A 24 12.33 7.49 -7.33
N LEU A 25 12.34 6.80 -6.18
CA LEU A 25 12.10 5.36 -6.08
C LEU A 25 10.75 4.98 -6.71
N TRP A 26 9.71 5.76 -6.45
CA TRP A 26 8.38 5.54 -7.03
C TRP A 26 8.40 5.63 -8.55
N THR A 27 9.02 6.68 -9.09
CA THR A 27 9.11 6.91 -10.53
C THR A 27 9.91 5.80 -11.20
N GLU A 28 11.05 5.42 -10.61
CA GLU A 28 11.91 4.35 -11.11
C GLU A 28 11.20 2.99 -11.09
N ALA A 29 10.54 2.64 -9.98
CA ALA A 29 9.80 1.40 -9.84
C ALA A 29 8.67 1.28 -10.88
N ASN A 30 7.88 2.35 -11.09
CA ASN A 30 6.85 2.36 -12.13
C ASN A 30 7.43 2.25 -13.54
N ASN A 31 8.58 2.87 -13.78
CA ASN A 31 9.29 2.78 -15.07
C ASN A 31 9.78 1.36 -15.35
N ASN A 32 10.33 0.69 -14.33
CA ASN A 32 10.74 -0.71 -14.40
C ASN A 32 9.53 -1.63 -14.63
N TYR A 33 8.42 -1.39 -13.93
CA TYR A 33 7.17 -2.12 -14.15
C TYR A 33 6.68 -2.01 -15.60
N SER A 34 6.69 -0.79 -16.17
CA SER A 34 6.26 -0.53 -17.54
C SER A 34 7.16 -1.22 -18.59
N LYS A 35 8.43 -1.43 -18.26
CA LYS A 35 9.40 -2.15 -19.09
C LYS A 35 9.39 -3.66 -18.85
N ALA A 36 8.45 -4.17 -18.06
CA ALA A 36 8.36 -5.56 -17.64
C ALA A 36 9.55 -6.07 -16.79
N ASN A 37 10.37 -5.18 -16.24
CA ASN A 37 11.43 -5.48 -15.27
C ASN A 37 10.81 -5.60 -13.87
N TYR A 38 10.03 -6.65 -13.64
CA TYR A 38 9.19 -6.75 -12.44
C TYR A 38 9.97 -6.95 -11.16
N GLU A 39 11.11 -7.62 -11.20
CA GLU A 39 12.02 -7.80 -10.06
C GLU A 39 12.56 -6.45 -9.56
N ASP A 40 13.05 -5.61 -10.48
CA ASP A 40 13.58 -4.29 -10.15
C ASP A 40 12.47 -3.35 -9.68
N ALA A 41 11.29 -3.42 -10.31
CA ALA A 41 10.10 -2.68 -9.87
C ALA A 41 9.73 -3.04 -8.43
N LEU A 42 9.69 -4.34 -8.12
CA LEU A 42 9.38 -4.82 -6.78
C LEU A 42 10.42 -4.38 -5.75
N ALA A 43 11.71 -4.42 -6.12
CA ALA A 43 12.79 -3.94 -5.25
C ALA A 43 12.64 -2.45 -4.91
N GLY A 44 12.25 -1.63 -5.91
CA GLY A 44 11.97 -0.20 -5.71
C GLY A 44 10.77 0.03 -4.79
N PHE A 45 9.65 -0.64 -5.01
CA PHE A 45 8.46 -0.53 -4.14
C PHE A 45 8.74 -0.98 -2.71
N LYS A 46 9.51 -2.06 -2.51
CA LYS A 46 9.91 -2.52 -1.18
C LYS A 46 10.75 -1.50 -0.43
N LYS A 47 11.70 -0.85 -1.10
CA LYS A 47 12.48 0.23 -0.48
C LYS A 47 11.58 1.36 0.02
N ILE A 48 10.51 1.69 -0.71
CA ILE A 48 9.55 2.70 -0.28
C ILE A 48 8.80 2.23 0.97
N GLU A 49 8.37 0.96 1.00
CA GLU A 49 7.72 0.36 2.18
C GLU A 49 8.68 0.33 3.39
N GLU A 50 9.95 -0.04 3.20
CA GLU A 50 11.00 -0.06 4.23
C GLU A 50 11.30 1.32 4.81
N LEU A 51 11.12 2.39 4.03
CA LEU A 51 11.18 3.77 4.49
C LEU A 51 9.96 4.19 5.32
N GLY A 52 9.01 3.29 5.57
CA GLY A 52 7.81 3.51 6.39
C GLY A 52 6.63 4.12 5.61
N TYR A 53 6.72 4.24 4.29
CA TYR A 53 5.59 4.73 3.49
C TYR A 53 4.58 3.62 3.24
N ALA A 54 3.30 3.95 3.45
CA ALA A 54 2.17 3.07 3.17
C ALA A 54 1.10 3.88 2.44
N SER A 55 0.63 3.36 1.29
CA SER A 55 -0.48 3.97 0.56
C SER A 55 -1.23 2.90 -0.24
N PRO A 56 -2.52 3.13 -0.56
CA PRO A 56 -3.27 2.22 -1.43
C PRO A 56 -2.55 1.96 -2.75
N ALA A 57 -2.06 3.01 -3.40
CA ALA A 57 -1.35 2.92 -4.67
C ALA A 57 -0.04 2.12 -4.59
N LEU A 58 0.72 2.25 -3.48
CA LEU A 58 1.94 1.46 -3.28
C LEU A 58 1.61 -0.02 -3.20
N TYR A 59 0.64 -0.38 -2.36
CA TYR A 59 0.27 -1.77 -2.17
C TYR A 59 -0.41 -2.37 -3.39
N TYR A 60 -1.23 -1.60 -4.11
CA TYR A 60 -1.80 -2.00 -5.39
C TYR A 60 -0.72 -2.35 -6.43
N ASN A 61 0.28 -1.46 -6.60
CA ASN A 61 1.38 -1.68 -7.54
C ASN A 61 2.27 -2.86 -7.13
N MET A 62 2.50 -3.06 -5.82
CA MET A 62 3.19 -4.26 -5.32
C MET A 62 2.37 -5.52 -5.61
N GLY A 63 1.06 -5.49 -5.41
CA GLY A 63 0.13 -6.57 -5.75
C GLY A 63 0.22 -6.93 -7.23
N ASN A 64 0.14 -5.94 -8.12
CA ASN A 64 0.32 -6.11 -9.55
C ASN A 64 1.67 -6.72 -9.91
N THR A 65 2.73 -6.22 -9.28
CA THR A 65 4.09 -6.70 -9.56
C THR A 65 4.28 -8.15 -9.13
N TYR A 66 3.78 -8.53 -7.95
CA TYR A 66 3.78 -9.92 -7.49
C TYR A 66 2.95 -10.84 -8.41
N PHE A 67 1.82 -10.35 -8.92
CA PHE A 67 0.99 -11.08 -9.87
C PHE A 67 1.77 -11.38 -11.18
N LYS A 68 2.46 -10.37 -11.74
CA LYS A 68 3.32 -10.54 -12.92
C LYS A 68 4.47 -11.51 -12.68
N LEU A 69 5.01 -11.54 -11.48
CA LEU A 69 6.03 -12.50 -11.03
C LEU A 69 5.46 -13.89 -10.68
N LYS A 70 4.16 -14.12 -10.89
CA LYS A 70 3.44 -15.35 -10.55
C LYS A 70 3.51 -15.74 -9.06
N GLN A 71 3.79 -14.78 -8.18
CA GLN A 71 3.77 -14.96 -6.74
C GLN A 71 2.35 -14.64 -6.21
N ILE A 72 1.38 -15.47 -6.59
CA ILE A 72 -0.06 -15.19 -6.41
C ILE A 72 -0.44 -14.94 -4.95
N GLY A 73 0.06 -15.74 -4.00
CA GLY A 73 -0.25 -15.54 -2.59
C GLY A 73 0.20 -14.16 -2.06
N LYS A 74 1.36 -13.66 -2.52
CA LYS A 74 1.81 -12.30 -2.15
C LYS A 74 1.00 -11.22 -2.86
N SER A 75 0.62 -11.46 -4.11
CA SER A 75 -0.26 -10.56 -4.84
C SER A 75 -1.58 -10.34 -4.09
N ILE A 76 -2.22 -11.41 -3.64
CA ILE A 76 -3.45 -11.36 -2.83
C ILE A 76 -3.22 -10.54 -1.56
N LEU A 77 -2.15 -10.83 -0.81
CA LEU A 77 -1.82 -10.11 0.42
C LEU A 77 -1.72 -8.59 0.20
N TYR A 78 -1.04 -8.18 -0.88
CA TYR A 78 -0.82 -6.76 -1.14
C TYR A 78 -2.06 -6.06 -1.69
N TYR A 79 -2.93 -6.73 -2.46
CA TYR A 79 -4.24 -6.18 -2.81
C TYR A 79 -5.14 -6.01 -1.58
N GLU A 80 -5.14 -6.95 -0.65
CA GLU A 80 -5.88 -6.83 0.61
C GLU A 80 -5.35 -5.67 1.47
N ARG A 81 -4.03 -5.43 1.49
CA ARG A 81 -3.44 -4.26 2.15
C ARG A 81 -3.87 -2.95 1.49
N ALA A 82 -3.94 -2.90 0.14
CA ALA A 82 -4.45 -1.74 -0.58
C ALA A 82 -5.90 -1.46 -0.20
N LEU A 83 -6.76 -2.46 -0.24
CA LEU A 83 -8.18 -2.35 0.11
C LEU A 83 -8.41 -2.03 1.59
N LYS A 84 -7.51 -2.42 2.47
CA LYS A 84 -7.58 -2.02 3.88
C LYS A 84 -7.40 -0.51 4.08
N LEU A 85 -6.59 0.13 3.22
CA LEU A 85 -6.36 1.57 3.25
C LEU A 85 -7.40 2.35 2.42
N ASP A 86 -7.84 1.78 1.29
CA ASP A 86 -8.92 2.31 0.47
C ASP A 86 -9.87 1.18 0.05
N PRO A 87 -10.92 0.94 0.83
CA PRO A 87 -11.92 -0.09 0.53
C PRO A 87 -12.73 0.18 -0.75
N SER A 88 -12.71 1.40 -1.27
CA SER A 88 -13.46 1.78 -2.47
C SER A 88 -12.68 1.60 -3.78
N ASP A 89 -11.42 1.17 -3.71
CA ASP A 89 -10.57 0.92 -4.88
C ASP A 89 -11.08 -0.30 -5.68
N LYS A 90 -11.81 -0.03 -6.75
CA LYS A 90 -12.40 -1.06 -7.62
C LYS A 90 -11.33 -1.84 -8.39
N ASP A 91 -10.22 -1.21 -8.74
CA ASP A 91 -9.15 -1.87 -9.49
C ASP A 91 -8.43 -2.89 -8.60
N ALA A 92 -8.15 -2.52 -7.35
CA ALA A 92 -7.59 -3.45 -6.36
C ALA A 92 -8.55 -4.61 -6.07
N LEU A 93 -9.87 -4.34 -5.97
CA LEU A 93 -10.88 -5.36 -5.74
C LEU A 93 -10.95 -6.36 -6.91
N ASN A 94 -11.00 -5.86 -8.14
CA ASN A 94 -11.06 -6.69 -9.34
C ASN A 94 -9.80 -7.55 -9.50
N ASN A 95 -8.62 -6.96 -9.26
CA ASN A 95 -7.35 -7.68 -9.35
C ASN A 95 -7.19 -8.71 -8.22
N LEU A 96 -7.70 -8.43 -7.02
CA LEU A 96 -7.76 -9.40 -5.93
C LEU A 96 -8.62 -10.61 -6.32
N GLN A 97 -9.80 -10.37 -6.88
CA GLN A 97 -10.67 -11.45 -7.34
C GLN A 97 -9.98 -12.29 -8.42
N LEU A 98 -9.39 -11.64 -9.42
CA LEU A 98 -8.61 -12.32 -10.44
C LEU A 98 -7.47 -13.15 -9.85
N ALA A 99 -6.70 -12.59 -8.90
CA ALA A 99 -5.61 -13.32 -8.27
C ALA A 99 -6.10 -14.56 -7.50
N ARG A 100 -7.23 -14.47 -6.83
CA ARG A 100 -7.86 -15.61 -6.13
C ARG A 100 -8.26 -16.74 -7.08
N GLU A 101 -8.65 -16.45 -8.33
CA GLU A 101 -8.97 -17.48 -9.34
C GLU A 101 -7.74 -18.31 -9.73
N PHE A 102 -6.52 -17.77 -9.57
CA PHE A 102 -5.28 -18.50 -9.82
C PHE A 102 -4.81 -19.34 -8.62
N THR A 103 -5.53 -19.32 -7.50
CA THR A 103 -5.21 -20.23 -6.39
C THR A 103 -5.85 -21.59 -6.65
N LEU A 104 -5.08 -22.67 -6.47
CA LEU A 104 -5.58 -24.05 -6.64
C LEU A 104 -6.59 -24.46 -5.58
N ASP A 105 -6.65 -23.73 -4.49
CA ASP A 105 -7.54 -23.99 -3.36
C ASP A 105 -8.72 -22.99 -3.43
N ARG A 106 -9.79 -23.42 -4.09
CA ARG A 106 -11.09 -22.73 -4.02
C ARG A 106 -11.71 -23.06 -2.68
N ILE A 107 -11.39 -22.28 -1.66
CA ILE A 107 -12.21 -22.30 -0.44
C ILE A 107 -13.58 -21.76 -0.86
N GLU A 108 -14.60 -22.60 -0.88
CA GLU A 108 -15.98 -22.14 -1.03
C GLU A 108 -16.24 -21.14 0.10
N GLU A 109 -16.38 -19.86 -0.26
CA GLU A 109 -16.74 -18.86 0.72
C GLU A 109 -18.07 -19.22 1.33
N VAL A 110 -18.09 -19.52 2.63
CA VAL A 110 -19.34 -19.71 3.37
C VAL A 110 -20.17 -18.44 3.18
N PRO A 111 -21.43 -18.52 2.74
CA PRO A 111 -22.26 -17.35 2.53
C PRO A 111 -22.29 -16.50 3.79
N ASP A 112 -21.81 -15.28 3.71
CA ASP A 112 -21.85 -14.36 4.83
C ASP A 112 -23.29 -14.09 5.26
N PHE A 113 -23.50 -14.03 6.57
CA PHE A 113 -24.80 -13.61 7.11
C PHE A 113 -25.15 -12.21 6.57
N ILE A 114 -26.41 -12.03 6.15
CA ILE A 114 -26.92 -10.83 5.47
C ILE A 114 -26.43 -9.51 6.09
N LEU A 115 -26.40 -9.43 7.44
CA LEU A 115 -25.90 -8.24 8.15
C LEU A 115 -24.40 -7.98 7.89
N ASN A 116 -23.58 -9.04 7.83
CA ASN A 116 -22.15 -8.91 7.52
C ASN A 116 -21.94 -8.40 6.11
N THR A 117 -22.74 -8.86 5.15
CA THR A 117 -22.72 -8.39 3.77
C THR A 117 -23.05 -6.90 3.67
N TRP A 118 -24.05 -6.45 4.42
CA TRP A 118 -24.46 -5.04 4.47
C TRP A 118 -23.38 -4.17 5.14
N ILE A 119 -22.83 -4.59 6.26
CA ILE A 119 -21.76 -3.88 6.97
C ILE A 119 -20.52 -3.78 6.07
N LYS A 120 -20.13 -4.87 5.40
CA LYS A 120 -19.03 -4.87 4.43
C LYS A 120 -19.33 -3.92 3.28
N SER A 121 -20.54 -3.96 2.70
CA SER A 121 -20.94 -3.09 1.60
C SER A 121 -20.82 -1.60 1.97
N ILE A 122 -21.27 -1.21 3.17
CA ILE A 122 -21.15 0.17 3.67
C ILE A 122 -19.67 0.52 3.89
N ASN A 123 -18.90 -0.39 4.48
CA ASN A 123 -17.49 -0.15 4.79
C ASN A 123 -16.62 -0.02 3.52
N TYR A 124 -16.92 -0.80 2.47
CA TYR A 124 -16.24 -0.74 1.18
C TYR A 124 -16.74 0.41 0.27
N SER A 125 -17.81 1.13 0.65
CA SER A 125 -18.32 2.25 -0.13
C SER A 125 -17.51 3.53 0.03
N PHE A 126 -16.73 3.65 1.11
CA PHE A 126 -16.02 4.88 1.45
C PHE A 126 -14.59 4.57 1.91
N SER A 127 -13.66 5.48 1.58
CA SER A 127 -12.29 5.43 2.12
C SER A 127 -12.26 5.72 3.63
N SER A 128 -11.17 5.35 4.29
CA SER A 128 -10.95 5.64 5.72
C SER A 128 -11.07 7.11 6.06
N ASP A 129 -10.65 8.00 5.14
CA ASP A 129 -10.72 9.44 5.34
C ASP A 129 -12.16 9.94 5.38
N VAL A 130 -13.03 9.40 4.51
CA VAL A 130 -14.45 9.74 4.50
C VAL A 130 -15.12 9.31 5.80
N TRP A 131 -14.79 8.13 6.32
CA TRP A 131 -15.28 7.66 7.63
C TRP A 131 -14.82 8.57 8.77
N ALA A 132 -13.57 9.04 8.74
CA ALA A 132 -13.05 9.99 9.71
C ALA A 132 -13.82 11.32 9.68
N TYR A 133 -14.13 11.87 8.50
CA TYR A 133 -14.95 13.07 8.36
C TYR A 133 -16.37 12.88 8.88
N ILE A 134 -17.01 11.75 8.57
CA ILE A 134 -18.36 11.44 9.09
C ILE A 134 -18.35 11.40 10.62
N ALA A 135 -17.37 10.75 11.23
CA ALA A 135 -17.22 10.68 12.67
C ALA A 135 -17.03 12.07 13.30
N LEU A 136 -16.21 12.94 12.72
CA LEU A 136 -16.00 14.32 13.19
C LEU A 136 -17.27 15.15 13.12
N VAL A 137 -18.04 15.06 12.04
CA VAL A 137 -19.30 15.77 11.87
C VAL A 137 -20.33 15.32 12.92
N LEU A 138 -20.45 14.01 13.16
CA LEU A 138 -21.35 13.48 14.18
C LEU A 138 -20.96 13.95 15.59
N LEU A 139 -19.65 13.94 15.90
CA LEU A 139 -19.15 14.37 17.20
C LEU A 139 -19.40 15.88 17.43
N ALA A 140 -19.20 16.71 16.40
CA ALA A 140 -19.53 18.14 16.44
C ALA A 140 -21.04 18.36 16.64
N GLY A 141 -21.88 17.57 15.99
CA GLY A 141 -23.34 17.63 16.16
C GLY A 141 -23.78 17.29 17.57
N VAL A 142 -23.22 16.25 18.17
CA VAL A 142 -23.49 15.88 19.57
C VAL A 142 -23.03 16.98 20.53
N ALA A 143 -21.84 17.56 20.32
CA ALA A 143 -21.34 18.65 21.16
C ALA A 143 -22.24 19.89 21.09
N LEU A 144 -22.78 20.22 19.92
CA LEU A 144 -23.71 21.34 19.74
C LEU A 144 -25.09 21.10 20.38
N PHE A 145 -25.52 19.84 20.44
CA PHE A 145 -26.79 19.45 21.07
C PHE A 145 -26.72 19.47 22.59
N LEU A 146 -25.54 19.29 23.19
CA LEU A 146 -25.31 19.28 24.65
C LEU A 146 -25.01 20.69 25.22
N LEU A 147 -24.85 21.72 24.36
CA LEU A 147 -24.70 23.13 24.75
C LEU A 147 -26.06 23.86 24.80
#